data_490f95f2c3eec37aa462c06671e17d37
#
_entry.id   490f95f2c3eec37aa462c06671e17d37
#
_cell.length_a   1.000
_cell.length_b   1.000
_cell.length_c   1.000
_cell.angle_alpha   90.00
_cell.angle_beta   90.00
_cell.angle_gamma   90.00
#
_symmetry.space_group_name_H-M   'P 1'
#
loop_
_entity.id
_entity.type
_entity.pdbx_description
1 polymer ?
#
loop_
_entity_poly.entity_id
_entity_poly.type
_entity_poly.pdbx_seq_one_letter_code
_entity_poly.pdbx_strand_id
1 'polypeptide(L)'
;LVVERVWLKHYPHGVPAEIDPDSYRSLAHLLEDVMVRHAEQAATVCLGRTLTYGDLDRLSTRFAAWLGSLGLPKGSRVALMMPNCHAYVVSLLGTLRAGMTAVNVNPLYTPRELENQLRDARVDVLVVLENFAHTVEKVGPEGMVRQVVLASMGDLLGGLKGWAVNVMLRHV
;
A
#
# COMPACT_ATOMS: atom_id res chain seq x y z
N LEU A 1 25.95 6.74 29.96
CA LEU A 1 26.67 5.88 29.01
C LEU A 1 26.53 6.53 27.64
N VAL A 2 27.64 7.11 27.11
CA VAL A 2 27.69 7.60 25.74
C VAL A 2 27.92 6.38 24.84
N VAL A 3 26.94 5.99 24.04
CA VAL A 3 27.10 4.92 23.07
C VAL A 3 27.93 5.45 21.91
N GLU A 4 29.09 4.84 21.65
CA GLU A 4 29.94 5.21 20.51
C GLU A 4 29.18 4.88 19.20
N ARG A 5 29.00 5.87 18.36
CA ARG A 5 28.27 5.77 17.07
C ARG A 5 29.17 5.21 15.97
N VAL A 6 29.66 3.97 16.13
CA VAL A 6 30.63 3.34 15.22
C VAL A 6 30.16 3.25 13.78
N TRP A 7 28.82 3.19 13.55
CA TRP A 7 28.22 3.10 12.23
C TRP A 7 28.45 4.35 11.37
N LEU A 8 28.67 5.54 11.96
CA LEU A 8 28.88 6.78 11.21
C LEU A 8 30.13 6.72 10.32
N LYS A 9 31.12 5.90 10.68
CA LYS A 9 32.33 5.68 9.88
C LYS A 9 32.04 5.04 8.51
N HIS A 10 30.87 4.39 8.38
CA HIS A 10 30.45 3.69 7.17
C HIS A 10 29.40 4.46 6.35
N TYR A 11 29.04 5.67 6.76
CA TYR A 11 28.12 6.50 6.01
C TYR A 11 28.78 7.00 4.73
N PRO A 12 28.10 6.91 3.56
CA PRO A 12 28.58 7.53 2.33
C PRO A 12 28.75 9.06 2.49
N HIS A 13 29.62 9.63 1.69
CA HIS A 13 29.81 11.08 1.67
C HIS A 13 28.47 11.79 1.37
N GLY A 14 28.14 12.80 2.15
CA GLY A 14 26.91 13.59 1.99
C GLY A 14 25.69 13.04 2.72
N VAL A 15 25.78 11.88 3.36
CA VAL A 15 24.71 11.38 4.24
C VAL A 15 24.88 12.02 5.62
N PRO A 16 23.88 12.77 6.12
CA PRO A 16 23.94 13.39 7.44
C PRO A 16 23.94 12.33 8.55
N ALA A 17 24.65 12.61 9.64
CA ALA A 17 24.68 11.73 10.81
C ALA A 17 23.33 11.63 11.54
N GLU A 18 22.48 12.64 11.39
CA GLU A 18 21.16 12.73 12.01
C GLU A 18 20.17 13.26 10.99
N ILE A 19 18.92 12.89 11.15
CA ILE A 19 17.78 13.42 10.39
C ILE A 19 17.04 14.44 11.26
N ASP A 20 16.49 15.46 10.63
CA ASP A 20 15.53 16.34 11.27
C ASP A 20 14.12 15.74 11.13
N PRO A 21 13.53 15.22 12.21
CA PRO A 21 12.21 14.59 12.16
C PRO A 21 11.08 15.60 11.87
N ASP A 22 11.33 16.90 12.05
CA ASP A 22 10.35 17.96 11.86
C ASP A 22 10.39 18.57 10.44
N SER A 23 11.29 18.10 9.57
CA SER A 23 11.39 18.55 8.17
C SER A 23 10.08 18.40 7.40
N TYR A 24 9.25 17.42 7.76
CA TYR A 24 7.94 17.18 7.16
C TYR A 24 6.86 16.97 8.22
N ARG A 25 5.70 17.59 8.02
CA ARG A 25 4.55 17.49 8.95
C ARG A 25 3.97 16.07 9.03
N SER A 26 4.15 15.26 8.01
CA SER A 26 3.69 13.88 7.95
C SER A 26 4.35 13.14 6.77
N LEU A 27 4.28 11.81 6.78
CA LEU A 27 4.70 10.99 5.65
C LEU A 27 3.89 11.31 4.37
N ALA A 28 2.60 11.56 4.49
CA ALA A 28 1.77 11.98 3.35
C ALA A 28 2.30 13.29 2.73
N HIS A 29 2.65 14.29 3.54
CA HIS A 29 3.21 15.54 3.07
C HIS A 29 4.55 15.36 2.35
N LEU A 30 5.47 14.53 2.89
CA LEU A 30 6.71 14.17 2.23
C LEU A 30 6.47 13.56 0.84
N LEU A 31 5.56 12.59 0.77
CA LEU A 31 5.27 11.86 -0.46
C LEU A 31 4.60 12.75 -1.52
N GLU A 32 3.70 13.63 -1.11
CA GLU A 32 3.05 14.60 -2.01
C GLU A 32 4.07 15.57 -2.62
N ASP A 33 4.97 16.10 -1.82
CA ASP A 33 6.05 16.98 -2.27
C ASP A 33 6.99 16.28 -3.28
N VAL A 34 7.37 15.03 -3.00
CA VAL A 34 8.18 14.20 -3.92
C VAL A 34 7.44 13.94 -5.23
N MET A 35 6.14 13.59 -5.17
CA MET A 35 5.33 13.30 -6.37
C MET A 35 5.19 14.51 -7.28
N VAL A 36 5.06 15.71 -6.71
CA VAL A 36 5.02 16.95 -7.49
C VAL A 36 6.37 17.25 -8.12
N ARG A 37 7.46 17.18 -7.35
CA ARG A 37 8.80 17.52 -7.84
C ARG A 37 9.35 16.56 -8.90
N HIS A 38 8.94 15.30 -8.86
CA HIS A 38 9.47 14.22 -9.72
C HIS A 38 8.39 13.61 -10.62
N ALA A 39 7.31 14.33 -10.92
CA ALA A 39 6.10 13.83 -11.58
C ALA A 39 6.38 12.95 -12.82
N GLU A 40 7.34 13.36 -13.66
CA GLU A 40 7.69 12.67 -14.91
C GLU A 40 8.67 11.52 -14.74
N GLN A 41 9.25 11.36 -13.55
CA GLN A 41 10.24 10.32 -13.30
C GLN A 41 9.56 8.98 -12.99
N ALA A 42 10.25 7.88 -13.34
CA ALA A 42 9.82 6.52 -13.01
C ALA A 42 9.83 6.34 -11.48
N ALA A 43 8.70 5.90 -10.93
CA ALA A 43 8.53 5.64 -9.50
C ALA A 43 8.50 4.15 -9.18
N THR A 44 7.77 3.36 -9.95
CA THR A 44 7.65 1.91 -9.75
C THR A 44 7.65 1.15 -11.07
N VAL A 45 8.23 -0.06 -11.04
CA VAL A 45 8.20 -1.00 -12.18
C VAL A 45 7.64 -2.32 -11.69
N CYS A 46 6.61 -2.84 -12.38
CA CYS A 46 6.03 -4.14 -12.10
C CYS A 46 5.62 -4.82 -13.41
N LEU A 47 6.03 -6.07 -13.62
CA LEU A 47 5.76 -6.86 -14.83
C LEU A 47 6.07 -6.08 -16.13
N GLY A 48 7.14 -5.29 -16.14
CA GLY A 48 7.56 -4.47 -17.28
C GLY A 48 6.67 -3.26 -17.60
N ARG A 49 5.76 -2.88 -16.70
CA ARG A 49 5.04 -1.60 -16.70
C ARG A 49 5.69 -0.66 -15.71
N THR A 50 5.95 0.55 -16.14
CA THR A 50 6.43 1.63 -15.28
C THR A 50 5.26 2.57 -14.96
N LEU A 51 5.13 2.96 -13.70
CA LEU A 51 4.32 4.11 -13.28
C LEU A 51 5.27 5.23 -12.86
N THR A 52 4.95 6.45 -13.27
CA THR A 52 5.65 7.66 -12.84
C THR A 52 5.13 8.11 -11.47
N TYR A 53 5.85 9.05 -10.84
CA TYR A 53 5.36 9.70 -9.62
C TYR A 53 4.03 10.42 -9.85
N GLY A 54 3.82 11.06 -11.01
CA GLY A 54 2.55 11.67 -11.38
C GLY A 54 1.41 10.65 -11.55
N ASP A 55 1.70 9.44 -12.06
CA ASP A 55 0.71 8.36 -12.08
C ASP A 55 0.33 7.92 -10.66
N LEU A 56 1.31 7.75 -9.78
CA LEU A 56 1.06 7.40 -8.38
C LEU A 56 0.25 8.48 -7.66
N ASP A 57 0.56 9.74 -7.92
CA ASP A 57 -0.20 10.87 -7.36
C ASP A 57 -1.68 10.79 -7.75
N ARG A 58 -1.96 10.68 -9.04
CA ARG A 58 -3.31 10.60 -9.59
C ARG A 58 -4.08 9.38 -9.09
N LEU A 59 -3.44 8.20 -9.09
CA LEU A 59 -4.08 6.94 -8.69
C LEU A 59 -4.35 6.89 -7.18
N SER A 60 -3.37 7.28 -6.36
CA SER A 60 -3.52 7.28 -4.90
C SER A 60 -4.51 8.34 -4.43
N THR A 61 -4.61 9.49 -5.11
CA THR A 61 -5.64 10.49 -4.84
C THR A 61 -7.05 9.94 -5.09
N ARG A 62 -7.26 9.20 -6.18
CA ARG A 62 -8.55 8.56 -6.47
C ARG A 62 -8.90 7.50 -5.41
N PHE A 63 -7.93 6.71 -4.99
CA PHE A 63 -8.14 5.71 -3.95
C PHE A 63 -8.44 6.37 -2.59
N ALA A 64 -7.73 7.45 -2.25
CA ALA A 64 -8.00 8.24 -1.04
C ALA A 64 -9.40 8.85 -1.06
N ALA A 65 -9.84 9.41 -2.19
CA ALA A 65 -11.19 9.96 -2.36
C ALA A 65 -12.27 8.89 -2.17
N TRP A 66 -12.05 7.69 -2.73
CA TRP A 66 -12.95 6.56 -2.51
C TRP A 66 -13.01 6.14 -1.03
N LEU A 67 -11.85 6.00 -0.35
CA LEU A 67 -11.82 5.71 1.09
C LEU A 67 -12.58 6.78 1.89
N GLY A 68 -12.41 8.05 1.56
CA GLY A 68 -13.15 9.16 2.18
C GLY A 68 -14.66 9.06 1.99
N SER A 69 -15.14 8.53 0.85
CA SER A 69 -16.57 8.34 0.57
C SER A 69 -17.23 7.25 1.43
N LEU A 70 -16.45 6.39 2.10
CA LEU A 70 -16.95 5.35 2.99
C LEU A 70 -17.45 5.90 4.33
N GLY A 71 -17.23 7.18 4.63
CA GLY A 71 -17.63 7.80 5.90
C GLY A 71 -16.91 7.24 7.13
N LEU A 72 -15.71 6.65 6.94
CA LEU A 72 -14.90 6.11 8.01
C LEU A 72 -14.18 7.24 8.76
N PRO A 73 -14.03 7.14 10.09
CA PRO A 73 -13.30 8.14 10.87
C PRO A 73 -11.81 8.15 10.51
N LYS A 74 -11.15 9.29 10.72
CA LYS A 74 -9.71 9.42 10.60
C LYS A 74 -9.01 8.38 11.50
N GLY A 75 -7.96 7.76 11.00
CA GLY A 75 -7.25 6.70 11.71
C GLY A 75 -7.85 5.30 11.56
N SER A 76 -8.97 5.15 10.83
CA SER A 76 -9.48 3.82 10.43
C SER A 76 -8.41 2.99 9.75
N ARG A 77 -8.49 1.68 9.92
CA ARG A 77 -7.43 0.77 9.51
C ARG A 77 -7.75 0.09 8.20
N VAL A 78 -6.83 0.23 7.25
CA VAL A 78 -6.90 -0.39 5.92
C VAL A 78 -5.83 -1.47 5.83
N ALA A 79 -6.24 -2.72 5.79
CA ALA A 79 -5.34 -3.85 5.61
C ALA A 79 -5.01 -4.04 4.13
N LEU A 80 -3.74 -4.28 3.83
CA LEU A 80 -3.21 -4.48 2.48
C LEU A 80 -2.61 -5.88 2.39
N MET A 81 -3.36 -6.83 1.79
CA MET A 81 -2.98 -8.24 1.65
C MET A 81 -2.59 -8.54 0.21
N MET A 82 -1.38 -8.16 -0.15
CA MET A 82 -0.85 -8.37 -1.50
C MET A 82 0.67 -8.29 -1.51
N PRO A 83 1.34 -8.88 -2.52
CA PRO A 83 2.78 -8.74 -2.71
C PRO A 83 3.13 -7.33 -3.22
N ASN A 84 4.44 -7.07 -3.38
CA ASN A 84 4.94 -5.83 -3.96
C ASN A 84 4.50 -5.70 -5.43
N CYS A 85 3.47 -4.91 -5.68
CA CYS A 85 2.92 -4.60 -7.00
C CYS A 85 2.44 -3.15 -7.05
N HIS A 86 2.05 -2.67 -8.22
CA HIS A 86 1.54 -1.29 -8.36
C HIS A 86 0.33 -1.02 -7.47
N ALA A 87 -0.60 -1.99 -7.36
CA ALA A 87 -1.79 -1.85 -6.53
C ALA A 87 -1.45 -1.66 -5.05
N TYR A 88 -0.40 -2.35 -4.55
CA TYR A 88 0.07 -2.16 -3.18
C TYR A 88 0.52 -0.71 -2.94
N VAL A 89 1.38 -0.18 -3.81
CA VAL A 89 1.90 1.18 -3.65
C VAL A 89 0.78 2.21 -3.71
N VAL A 90 -0.13 2.08 -4.69
CA VAL A 90 -1.30 2.98 -4.84
C VAL A 90 -2.20 2.93 -3.61
N SER A 91 -2.49 1.73 -3.09
CA SER A 91 -3.35 1.54 -1.92
C SER A 91 -2.70 2.09 -0.65
N LEU A 92 -1.39 1.85 -0.45
CA LEU A 92 -0.64 2.39 0.67
C LEU A 92 -0.67 3.93 0.68
N LEU A 93 -0.30 4.55 -0.43
CA LEU A 93 -0.26 6.01 -0.57
C LEU A 93 -1.65 6.63 -0.39
N GLY A 94 -2.68 6.03 -1.00
CA GLY A 94 -4.05 6.51 -0.87
C GLY A 94 -4.61 6.36 0.55
N THR A 95 -4.23 5.29 1.27
CA THR A 95 -4.58 5.10 2.68
C THR A 95 -3.99 6.22 3.55
N LEU A 96 -2.71 6.53 3.35
CA LEU A 96 -2.03 7.60 4.09
C LEU A 96 -2.63 8.98 3.78
N ARG A 97 -2.94 9.25 2.50
CA ARG A 97 -3.62 10.49 2.07
C ARG A 97 -5.02 10.65 2.65
N ALA A 98 -5.75 9.55 2.82
CA ALA A 98 -7.06 9.57 3.48
C ALA A 98 -6.97 9.80 4.99
N GLY A 99 -5.77 9.92 5.55
CA GLY A 99 -5.54 10.06 7.01
C GLY A 99 -5.87 8.77 7.76
N MET A 100 -5.77 7.63 7.11
CA MET A 100 -6.02 6.30 7.65
C MET A 100 -4.72 5.58 7.97
N THR A 101 -4.81 4.45 8.68
CA THR A 101 -3.68 3.63 9.10
C THR A 101 -3.56 2.43 8.17
N ALA A 102 -2.40 2.25 7.52
CA ALA A 102 -2.12 1.06 6.73
C ALA A 102 -1.67 -0.09 7.63
N VAL A 103 -2.25 -1.27 7.42
CA VAL A 103 -1.91 -2.53 8.10
C VAL A 103 -1.41 -3.52 7.04
N ASN A 104 -0.13 -3.82 7.04
CA ASN A 104 0.42 -4.79 6.10
C ASN A 104 0.08 -6.21 6.54
N VAL A 105 -0.47 -7.01 5.61
CA VAL A 105 -0.88 -8.39 5.83
C VAL A 105 -0.08 -9.30 4.90
N ASN A 106 0.53 -10.33 5.45
CA ASN A 106 1.22 -11.34 4.65
C ASN A 106 0.20 -12.11 3.78
N PRO A 107 0.30 -12.05 2.44
CA PRO A 107 -0.65 -12.74 1.56
C PRO A 107 -0.61 -14.27 1.69
N LEU A 108 0.44 -14.84 2.29
CA LEU A 108 0.60 -16.27 2.51
C LEU A 108 0.06 -16.74 3.87
N TYR A 109 -0.61 -15.90 4.62
CA TYR A 109 -1.22 -16.30 5.88
C TYR A 109 -2.29 -17.38 5.69
N THR A 110 -2.33 -18.31 6.66
CA THR A 110 -3.46 -19.21 6.81
C THR A 110 -4.73 -18.45 7.21
N PRO A 111 -5.94 -19.00 7.01
CA PRO A 111 -7.18 -18.35 7.44
C PRO A 111 -7.16 -17.92 8.91
N ARG A 112 -6.63 -18.77 9.79
CA ARG A 112 -6.52 -18.47 11.23
C ARG A 112 -5.60 -17.30 11.55
N GLU A 113 -4.46 -17.22 10.88
CA GLU A 113 -3.52 -16.10 11.05
C GLU A 113 -4.12 -14.80 10.54
N LEU A 114 -4.79 -14.85 9.37
CA LEU A 114 -5.48 -13.70 8.81
C LEU A 114 -6.59 -13.22 9.76
N GLU A 115 -7.44 -14.11 10.25
CA GLU A 115 -8.51 -13.79 11.20
C GLU A 115 -7.95 -13.09 12.44
N ASN A 116 -6.90 -13.66 13.04
CA ASN A 116 -6.26 -13.08 14.22
C ASN A 116 -5.75 -11.67 13.95
N GLN A 117 -5.07 -11.45 12.82
CA GLN A 117 -4.54 -10.12 12.49
C GLN A 117 -5.64 -9.10 12.20
N LEU A 118 -6.70 -9.48 11.48
CA LEU A 118 -7.82 -8.59 11.21
C LEU A 118 -8.53 -8.14 12.50
N ARG A 119 -8.72 -9.07 13.46
CA ARG A 119 -9.33 -8.79 14.77
C ARG A 119 -8.42 -7.93 15.64
N ASP A 120 -7.15 -8.29 15.80
CA ASP A 120 -6.17 -7.59 16.63
C ASP A 120 -5.97 -6.15 16.14
N ALA A 121 -5.78 -5.99 14.84
CA ALA A 121 -5.65 -4.67 14.23
C ALA A 121 -6.97 -3.90 14.10
N ARG A 122 -8.13 -4.51 14.36
CA ARG A 122 -9.48 -3.91 14.18
C ARG A 122 -9.60 -3.26 12.80
N VAL A 123 -9.41 -4.05 11.78
CA VAL A 123 -9.40 -3.60 10.38
C VAL A 123 -10.80 -3.17 9.94
N ASP A 124 -10.92 -2.00 9.33
CA ASP A 124 -12.18 -1.50 8.75
C ASP A 124 -12.32 -1.87 7.27
N VAL A 125 -11.21 -1.80 6.51
CA VAL A 125 -11.17 -2.10 5.08
C VAL A 125 -10.06 -3.09 4.80
N LEU A 126 -10.34 -4.14 4.03
CA LEU A 126 -9.34 -5.09 3.53
C LEU A 126 -9.19 -4.96 2.03
N VAL A 127 -7.99 -4.62 1.56
CA VAL A 127 -7.62 -4.66 0.13
C VAL A 127 -6.80 -5.91 -0.09
N VAL A 128 -7.28 -6.80 -0.94
CA VAL A 128 -6.63 -8.10 -1.19
C VAL A 128 -6.47 -8.35 -2.68
N LEU A 129 -5.34 -8.94 -3.07
CA LEU A 129 -5.17 -9.39 -4.44
C LEU A 129 -6.02 -10.65 -4.68
N GLU A 130 -6.71 -10.73 -5.81
CA GLU A 130 -7.69 -11.81 -6.11
C GLU A 130 -7.12 -13.23 -5.94
N ASN A 131 -5.81 -13.42 -6.19
CA ASN A 131 -5.13 -14.69 -5.98
C ASN A 131 -5.17 -15.20 -4.52
N PHE A 132 -5.37 -14.31 -3.56
CA PHE A 132 -5.45 -14.64 -2.13
C PHE A 132 -6.86 -14.49 -1.57
N ALA A 133 -7.84 -14.18 -2.41
CA ALA A 133 -9.24 -14.01 -2.00
C ALA A 133 -9.84 -15.26 -1.37
N HIS A 134 -9.40 -16.45 -1.81
CA HIS A 134 -9.83 -17.73 -1.24
C HIS A 134 -9.52 -17.88 0.26
N THR A 135 -8.43 -17.26 0.75
CA THR A 135 -8.11 -17.24 2.19
C THR A 135 -9.07 -16.34 2.94
N VAL A 136 -9.43 -15.18 2.37
CA VAL A 136 -10.41 -14.25 2.93
C VAL A 136 -11.81 -14.89 2.99
N GLU A 137 -12.20 -15.59 1.93
CA GLU A 137 -13.47 -16.32 1.86
C GLU A 137 -13.58 -17.37 2.98
N LYS A 138 -12.50 -18.12 3.24
CA LYS A 138 -12.46 -19.11 4.34
C LYS A 138 -12.55 -18.49 5.74
N VAL A 139 -12.08 -17.26 5.90
CA VAL A 139 -12.21 -16.52 7.17
C VAL A 139 -13.65 -16.07 7.39
N GLY A 140 -14.39 -15.76 6.31
CA GLY A 140 -15.73 -15.18 6.41
C GLY A 140 -15.69 -13.83 7.14
N PRO A 141 -15.14 -12.79 6.52
CA PRO A 141 -14.84 -11.53 7.21
C PRO A 141 -16.09 -10.69 7.53
N GLU A 142 -17.29 -11.19 7.27
CA GLU A 142 -18.56 -10.54 7.58
C GLU A 142 -18.64 -10.20 9.07
N GLY A 143 -18.87 -8.93 9.35
CA GLY A 143 -18.90 -8.40 10.71
C GLY A 143 -17.52 -8.09 11.33
N MET A 144 -16.40 -8.50 10.68
CA MET A 144 -15.06 -8.11 11.09
C MET A 144 -14.55 -6.89 10.35
N VAL A 145 -14.78 -6.83 9.03
CA VAL A 145 -14.41 -5.70 8.18
C VAL A 145 -15.64 -5.11 7.52
N ARG A 146 -15.66 -3.82 7.31
CA ARG A 146 -16.80 -3.14 6.67
C ARG A 146 -16.78 -3.28 5.15
N GLN A 147 -15.59 -3.38 4.57
CA GLN A 147 -15.42 -3.44 3.13
C GLN A 147 -14.24 -4.33 2.76
N VAL A 148 -14.43 -5.20 1.76
CA VAL A 148 -13.37 -5.94 1.08
C VAL A 148 -13.25 -5.42 -0.33
N VAL A 149 -12.03 -5.11 -0.75
CA VAL A 149 -11.68 -4.63 -2.09
C VAL A 149 -10.80 -5.68 -2.75
N LEU A 150 -11.23 -6.19 -3.89
CA LEU A 150 -10.42 -7.07 -4.72
C LEU A 150 -9.61 -6.23 -5.70
N ALA A 151 -8.31 -6.46 -5.73
CA ALA A 151 -7.39 -5.93 -6.74
C ALA A 151 -6.88 -7.06 -7.61
N SER A 152 -6.69 -6.82 -8.88
CA SER A 152 -6.07 -7.79 -9.78
C SER A 152 -4.67 -7.34 -10.19
N MET A 153 -3.76 -8.28 -10.41
CA MET A 153 -2.37 -7.99 -10.78
C MET A 153 -2.27 -7.18 -12.07
N GLY A 154 -3.18 -7.38 -13.00
CA GLY A 154 -3.22 -6.71 -14.30
C GLY A 154 -3.89 -5.33 -14.30
N ASP A 155 -4.58 -4.91 -13.24
CA ASP A 155 -5.42 -3.69 -13.22
C ASP A 155 -4.64 -2.42 -13.60
N LEU A 156 -3.39 -2.33 -13.19
CA LEU A 156 -2.51 -1.18 -13.45
C LEU A 156 -1.46 -1.42 -14.54
N LEU A 157 -1.54 -2.55 -15.25
CA LEU A 157 -0.64 -2.85 -16.38
C LEU A 157 -1.10 -2.20 -17.70
N GLY A 158 -2.39 -1.87 -17.79
CA GLY A 158 -3.02 -1.22 -18.95
C GLY A 158 -3.28 -2.15 -20.14
N GLY A 159 -4.30 -1.78 -20.95
CA GLY A 159 -4.63 -2.41 -22.24
C GLY A 159 -4.74 -3.93 -22.24
N LEU A 160 -4.42 -4.54 -23.39
CA LEU A 160 -4.46 -6.00 -23.61
C LEU A 160 -3.55 -6.77 -22.66
N LYS A 161 -2.41 -6.18 -22.25
CA LYS A 161 -1.47 -6.85 -21.34
C LYS A 161 -2.10 -7.06 -19.96
N GLY A 162 -2.76 -6.05 -19.41
CA GLY A 162 -3.45 -6.17 -18.12
C GLY A 162 -4.55 -7.22 -18.18
N TRP A 163 -5.37 -7.20 -19.25
CA TRP A 163 -6.39 -8.20 -19.46
C TRP A 163 -5.81 -9.62 -19.55
N ALA A 164 -4.75 -9.82 -20.34
CA ALA A 164 -4.12 -11.14 -20.50
C ALA A 164 -3.54 -11.67 -19.18
N VAL A 165 -2.90 -10.81 -18.39
CA VAL A 165 -2.38 -11.18 -17.05
C VAL A 165 -3.52 -11.56 -16.11
N ASN A 166 -4.62 -10.81 -16.07
CA ASN A 166 -5.76 -11.14 -15.23
C ASN A 166 -6.42 -12.46 -15.64
N VAL A 167 -6.56 -12.74 -16.94
CA VAL A 167 -7.08 -14.02 -17.42
C VAL A 167 -6.16 -15.19 -17.05
N MET A 168 -4.84 -15.03 -17.24
CA MET A 168 -3.87 -16.07 -16.90
C MET A 168 -3.87 -16.40 -15.41
N LEU A 169 -3.93 -15.39 -14.54
CA LEU A 169 -3.82 -15.56 -13.09
C LEU A 169 -5.11 -16.02 -12.41
N ARG A 170 -6.27 -15.91 -13.08
CA ARG A 170 -7.53 -16.46 -12.54
C ARG A 170 -7.57 -17.98 -12.49
N HIS A 171 -6.68 -18.65 -13.19
CA HIS A 171 -6.62 -20.11 -13.29
C HIS A 171 -5.42 -20.73 -12.55
N VAL A 172 -4.68 -19.92 -11.80
CA VAL A 172 -3.57 -20.33 -10.93
C VAL A 172 -3.92 -20.12 -9.47
#